data_a97682488b96dcfb7b66c05b8f2618fa
#
_entry.id   a97682488b96dcfb7b66c05b8f2618fa
#
_cell.length_a   1.000
_cell.length_b   1.000
_cell.length_c   1.000
_cell.angle_alpha   90.00
_cell.angle_beta   90.00
_cell.angle_gamma   90.00
#
_symmetry.space_group_name_H-M   'P 1'
#
loop_
_entity.id
_entity.type
_entity.pdbx_description
1 polymer ?
#
loop_
_entity_poly.entity_id
_entity_poly.type
_entity_poly.pdbx_seq_one_letter_code
_entity_poly.pdbx_strand_id
1 'polypeptide(L)'
;MGIQEETIAISPVGCSVFAYNYLNVDWQQAAHGRAPALATATKRLNPEKYVFTYQGDGDLASIGTAEIIHACSRGENIVVIFINNGIYGMTGGQMAPTTLLGMKTATTPYGRDAKLNGFPLVLAPMIAQLDGTAFITRQSVHTAPAARKAKAAIRKAFEYSQKGIGLSFVEIVAT
;
A
#
# COMPACT_ATOMS: atom_id res chain seq x y z
N MET A 1 -4.78 11.23 16.51
CA MET A 1 -6.03 11.58 15.83
C MET A 1 -7.24 11.13 16.66
N GLY A 2 -7.10 10.16 17.53
CA GLY A 2 -8.21 9.65 18.34
C GLY A 2 -9.31 8.93 17.55
N ILE A 3 -8.94 8.30 16.43
CA ILE A 3 -9.88 7.64 15.50
C ILE A 3 -9.86 6.11 15.60
N GLN A 4 -9.24 5.56 16.64
CA GLN A 4 -8.99 4.13 16.78
C GLN A 4 -10.28 3.30 16.72
N GLU A 5 -11.28 3.66 17.51
CA GLU A 5 -12.60 2.97 17.60
C GLU A 5 -13.45 3.11 16.32
N GLU A 6 -13.07 4.03 15.43
CA GLU A 6 -13.78 4.31 14.19
C GLU A 6 -13.02 3.78 12.97
N THR A 7 -11.97 2.99 13.18
CA THR A 7 -11.06 2.57 12.12
C THR A 7 -11.16 1.06 11.88
N ILE A 8 -11.35 0.69 10.62
CA ILE A 8 -11.29 -0.68 10.13
C ILE A 8 -10.07 -0.82 9.22
N ALA A 9 -9.18 -1.73 9.56
CA ALA A 9 -7.97 -2.02 8.80
C ALA A 9 -8.13 -3.32 8.00
N ILE A 10 -7.47 -3.36 6.83
CA ILE A 10 -7.48 -4.54 5.98
C ILE A 10 -6.05 -4.90 5.63
N SER A 11 -5.63 -6.12 5.98
CA SER A 11 -4.35 -6.68 5.56
C SER A 11 -4.58 -7.89 4.66
N PRO A 12 -3.85 -7.98 3.55
CA PRO A 12 -3.85 -9.16 2.69
C PRO A 12 -2.77 -10.15 3.09
N VAL A 13 -2.49 -11.11 2.22
CA VAL A 13 -1.39 -12.07 2.37
C VAL A 13 -0.02 -11.40 2.20
N GLY A 14 0.98 -11.86 2.93
CA GLY A 14 2.34 -11.34 3.00
C GLY A 14 2.70 -10.86 4.39
N CYS A 15 3.89 -10.25 4.59
CA CYS A 15 4.33 -9.78 5.90
C CYS A 15 3.35 -8.81 6.56
N SER A 16 2.59 -8.05 5.77
CA SER A 16 1.59 -7.10 6.24
C SER A 16 0.43 -7.74 7.01
N VAL A 17 0.18 -9.03 6.84
CA VAL A 17 -0.88 -9.74 7.59
C VAL A 17 -0.66 -9.66 9.10
N PHE A 18 0.58 -9.59 9.56
CA PHE A 18 0.91 -9.52 10.99
C PHE A 18 0.67 -8.14 11.63
N ALA A 19 0.26 -7.13 10.84
CA ALA A 19 0.02 -5.78 11.38
C ALA A 19 -1.07 -5.75 12.46
N TYR A 20 -2.01 -6.71 12.46
CA TYR A 20 -3.04 -6.84 13.50
C TYR A 20 -2.48 -7.11 14.89
N ASN A 21 -1.26 -7.64 15.01
CA ASN A 21 -0.58 -7.84 16.28
C ASN A 21 -0.04 -6.52 16.90
N TYR A 22 0.01 -5.44 16.12
CA TYR A 22 0.69 -4.19 16.51
C TYR A 22 -0.23 -2.97 16.55
N LEU A 23 -1.39 -3.05 15.92
CA LEU A 23 -2.34 -1.93 15.85
C LEU A 23 -3.68 -2.36 16.42
N ASN A 24 -4.11 -1.72 17.49
CA ASN A 24 -5.38 -2.01 18.15
C ASN A 24 -6.54 -1.25 17.45
N VAL A 25 -7.02 -1.83 16.35
CA VAL A 25 -8.19 -1.42 15.57
C VAL A 25 -8.90 -2.69 15.08
N ASP A 26 -10.09 -2.57 14.52
CA ASP A 26 -10.75 -3.71 13.87
C ASP A 26 -10.01 -4.13 12.62
N TRP A 27 -9.83 -5.45 12.43
CA TRP A 27 -9.11 -6.00 11.29
C TRP A 27 -9.94 -6.96 10.46
N GLN A 28 -9.79 -6.86 9.15
CA GLN A 28 -10.26 -7.86 8.19
C GLN A 28 -9.07 -8.39 7.39
N GLN A 29 -9.05 -9.68 7.12
CA GLN A 29 -8.05 -10.29 6.25
C GLN A 29 -8.62 -10.48 4.84
N ALA A 30 -7.94 -9.93 3.84
CA ALA A 30 -8.25 -10.15 2.44
C ALA A 30 -7.42 -11.29 1.83
N ALA A 31 -7.91 -11.91 0.76
CA ALA A 31 -7.08 -12.73 -0.10
C ALA A 31 -5.96 -11.89 -0.75
N HIS A 32 -4.88 -12.54 -1.18
CA HIS A 32 -3.71 -11.89 -1.78
C HIS A 32 -4.10 -10.97 -2.93
N GLY A 33 -3.68 -9.71 -2.87
CA GLY A 33 -4.00 -8.65 -3.83
C GLY A 33 -5.40 -8.06 -3.74
N ARG A 34 -6.28 -8.59 -2.88
CA ARG A 34 -7.71 -8.21 -2.88
C ARG A 34 -8.10 -7.18 -1.80
N ALA A 35 -7.14 -6.67 -1.05
CA ALA A 35 -7.43 -5.70 0.02
C ALA A 35 -8.14 -4.42 -0.49
N PRO A 36 -7.80 -3.81 -1.64
CA PRO A 36 -8.54 -2.64 -2.13
C PRO A 36 -10.00 -2.95 -2.48
N ALA A 37 -10.29 -4.16 -2.97
CA ALA A 37 -11.66 -4.59 -3.26
C ALA A 37 -12.47 -4.79 -1.96
N LEU A 38 -11.89 -5.46 -0.96
CA LEU A 38 -12.53 -5.63 0.34
C LEU A 38 -12.71 -4.28 1.04
N ALA A 39 -11.71 -3.40 1.00
CA ALA A 39 -11.78 -2.04 1.55
C ALA A 39 -12.90 -1.21 0.91
N THR A 40 -13.07 -1.33 -0.41
CA THR A 40 -14.18 -0.70 -1.14
C THR A 40 -15.54 -1.15 -0.57
N ALA A 41 -15.75 -2.44 -0.42
CA ALA A 41 -17.00 -2.98 0.13
C ALA A 41 -17.19 -2.55 1.59
N THR A 42 -16.16 -2.69 2.42
CA THR A 42 -16.19 -2.30 3.84
C THR A 42 -16.52 -0.82 4.01
N LYS A 43 -15.90 0.07 3.21
CA LYS A 43 -16.16 1.51 3.28
C LYS A 43 -17.57 1.88 2.83
N ARG A 44 -18.09 1.22 1.80
CA ARG A 44 -19.46 1.47 1.31
C ARG A 44 -20.54 1.02 2.30
N LEU A 45 -20.27 -0.05 3.05
CA LEU A 45 -21.16 -0.56 4.10
C LEU A 45 -21.04 0.24 5.41
N ASN A 46 -19.91 0.91 5.64
CA ASN A 46 -19.62 1.68 6.84
C ASN A 46 -19.07 3.08 6.43
N PRO A 47 -19.92 3.95 5.85
CA PRO A 47 -19.48 5.20 5.25
C PRO A 47 -18.86 6.18 6.26
N GLU A 48 -19.20 6.09 7.54
CA GLU A 48 -18.68 6.91 8.64
C GLU A 48 -17.31 6.45 9.15
N LYS A 49 -16.96 5.16 8.95
CA LYS A 49 -15.71 4.61 9.45
C LYS A 49 -14.51 5.00 8.58
N TYR A 50 -13.34 5.08 9.20
CA TYR A 50 -12.08 5.14 8.48
C TYR A 50 -11.69 3.74 8.02
N VAL A 51 -11.44 3.56 6.74
CA VAL A 51 -11.02 2.27 6.19
C VAL A 51 -9.65 2.43 5.53
N PHE A 52 -8.69 1.61 5.94
CA PHE A 52 -7.38 1.59 5.31
C PHE A 52 -6.90 0.18 5.00
N THR A 53 -6.05 0.08 3.98
CA THR A 53 -5.30 -1.14 3.67
C THR A 53 -3.83 -0.98 4.05
N TYR A 54 -3.20 -2.06 4.51
CA TYR A 54 -1.76 -2.11 4.80
C TYR A 54 -1.13 -3.25 3.98
N GLN A 55 -0.41 -2.91 2.91
CA GLN A 55 -0.03 -3.85 1.86
C GLN A 55 1.43 -3.73 1.47
N GLY A 56 2.07 -4.89 1.21
CA GLY A 56 3.41 -4.94 0.61
C GLY A 56 3.37 -4.82 -0.91
N ASP A 57 4.54 -4.62 -1.50
CA ASP A 57 4.73 -4.47 -2.94
C ASP A 57 4.48 -5.77 -3.72
N GLY A 58 4.88 -6.91 -3.17
CA GLY A 58 4.56 -8.21 -3.75
C GLY A 58 3.06 -8.54 -3.74
N ASP A 59 2.29 -7.83 -2.94
CA ASP A 59 0.83 -7.93 -2.91
C ASP A 59 0.19 -6.89 -3.84
N LEU A 60 0.30 -5.60 -3.52
CA LEU A 60 -0.42 -4.53 -4.20
C LEU A 60 0.09 -4.25 -5.61
N ALA A 61 1.41 -4.24 -5.80
CA ALA A 61 2.04 -3.95 -7.09
C ALA A 61 2.29 -5.21 -7.94
N SER A 62 1.74 -6.35 -7.54
CA SER A 62 1.80 -7.62 -8.26
C SER A 62 0.38 -8.11 -8.54
N ILE A 63 -0.10 -9.08 -7.76
CA ILE A 63 -1.43 -9.69 -7.95
C ILE A 63 -2.57 -8.68 -7.72
N GLY A 64 -2.35 -7.62 -6.95
CA GLY A 64 -3.33 -6.58 -6.62
C GLY A 64 -3.33 -5.35 -7.53
N THR A 65 -2.55 -5.36 -8.63
CA THR A 65 -2.41 -4.18 -9.49
C THR A 65 -3.74 -3.74 -10.10
N ALA A 66 -4.58 -4.66 -10.54
CA ALA A 66 -5.89 -4.32 -11.11
C ALA A 66 -6.82 -3.72 -10.05
N GLU A 67 -6.83 -4.26 -8.84
CA GLU A 67 -7.69 -3.82 -7.76
C GLU A 67 -7.39 -2.38 -7.34
N ILE A 68 -6.11 -2.02 -7.20
CA ILE A 68 -5.74 -0.64 -6.86
C ILE A 68 -6.05 0.34 -7.98
N ILE A 69 -5.79 -0.02 -9.22
CA ILE A 69 -6.13 0.82 -10.39
C ILE A 69 -7.63 1.11 -10.40
N HIS A 70 -8.46 0.10 -10.24
CA HIS A 70 -9.91 0.27 -10.23
C HIS A 70 -10.42 1.02 -8.99
N ALA A 71 -9.84 0.83 -7.82
CA ALA A 71 -10.19 1.59 -6.63
C ALA A 71 -9.84 3.09 -6.80
N CYS A 72 -8.66 3.40 -7.35
CA CYS A 72 -8.26 4.76 -7.68
C CYS A 72 -9.17 5.38 -8.75
N SER A 73 -9.44 4.64 -9.84
CA SER A 73 -10.32 5.14 -10.92
C SER A 73 -11.73 5.49 -10.43
N ARG A 74 -12.27 4.72 -9.47
CA ARG A 74 -13.58 5.01 -8.86
C ARG A 74 -13.55 6.08 -7.78
N GLY A 75 -12.37 6.54 -7.36
CA GLY A 75 -12.24 7.49 -6.26
C GLY A 75 -12.75 6.97 -4.92
N GLU A 76 -12.53 5.67 -4.64
CA GLU A 76 -12.98 5.05 -3.40
C GLU A 76 -12.39 5.76 -2.18
N ASN A 77 -13.22 6.12 -1.22
CA ASN A 77 -12.77 6.88 -0.04
C ASN A 77 -12.08 5.99 1.00
N ILE A 78 -10.93 5.44 0.62
CA ILE A 78 -10.08 4.59 1.46
C ILE A 78 -8.65 5.14 1.52
N VAL A 79 -7.92 4.74 2.56
CA VAL A 79 -6.48 5.04 2.69
C VAL A 79 -5.69 3.78 2.37
N VAL A 80 -4.73 3.88 1.46
CA VAL A 80 -3.82 2.78 1.11
C VAL A 80 -2.43 3.09 1.65
N ILE A 81 -1.95 2.30 2.60
CA ILE A 81 -0.58 2.34 3.11
C ILE A 81 0.19 1.22 2.42
N PHE A 82 1.08 1.61 1.53
CA PHE A 82 1.82 0.72 0.64
C PHE A 82 3.29 0.66 1.06
N ILE A 83 3.73 -0.50 1.53
CA ILE A 83 5.11 -0.73 1.95
C ILE A 83 5.87 -1.33 0.77
N ASN A 84 6.81 -0.57 0.24
CA ASN A 84 7.66 -0.97 -0.88
C ASN A 84 9.08 -1.25 -0.37
N ASN A 85 9.41 -2.53 -0.20
CA ASN A 85 10.75 -2.99 0.17
C ASN A 85 11.48 -3.68 -1.00
N GLY A 86 10.86 -3.78 -2.17
CA GLY A 86 11.46 -4.32 -3.39
C GLY A 86 11.60 -5.84 -3.43
N ILE A 87 10.95 -6.60 -2.52
CA ILE A 87 11.06 -8.06 -2.46
C ILE A 87 9.78 -8.73 -1.94
N TYR A 88 9.61 -10.02 -2.25
CA TYR A 88 8.69 -10.89 -1.53
C TYR A 88 9.36 -11.39 -0.24
N GLY A 89 9.18 -10.66 0.86
CA GLY A 89 9.89 -10.93 2.12
C GLY A 89 9.49 -12.26 2.77
N MET A 90 8.19 -12.53 2.92
CA MET A 90 7.66 -13.71 3.62
C MET A 90 8.11 -15.04 3.01
N THR A 91 8.26 -15.12 1.70
CA THR A 91 8.60 -16.35 0.97
C THR A 91 10.10 -16.56 0.75
N GLY A 92 10.94 -15.66 1.23
CA GLY A 92 12.40 -15.82 1.21
C GLY A 92 13.16 -14.84 0.32
N GLY A 93 12.59 -13.67 0.02
CA GLY A 93 13.31 -12.57 -0.64
C GLY A 93 13.41 -12.66 -2.15
N GLN A 94 12.41 -13.22 -2.82
CA GLN A 94 12.35 -13.26 -4.28
C GLN A 94 12.15 -11.85 -4.87
N MET A 95 12.48 -11.71 -6.14
CA MET A 95 12.24 -10.49 -6.91
C MET A 95 10.75 -10.16 -6.95
N ALA A 96 10.39 -8.93 -6.56
CA ALA A 96 9.05 -8.36 -6.72
C ALA A 96 8.98 -7.50 -8.00
N PRO A 97 7.79 -7.13 -8.48
CA PRO A 97 7.67 -6.20 -9.60
C PRO A 97 8.38 -4.86 -9.37
N THR A 98 8.48 -4.41 -8.14
CA THR A 98 9.11 -3.15 -7.72
C THR A 98 10.62 -3.22 -7.51
N THR A 99 11.23 -4.42 -7.53
CA THR A 99 12.69 -4.61 -7.36
C THR A 99 13.46 -3.74 -8.36
N LEU A 100 14.42 -2.97 -7.87
CA LEU A 100 15.20 -2.05 -8.71
C LEU A 100 16.19 -2.82 -9.62
N LEU A 101 16.56 -2.20 -10.75
CA LEU A 101 17.62 -2.73 -11.60
C LEU A 101 18.92 -2.83 -10.82
N GLY A 102 19.64 -3.94 -11.00
CA GLY A 102 20.86 -4.26 -10.28
C GLY A 102 20.66 -4.75 -8.84
N MET A 103 19.45 -4.67 -8.27
CA MET A 103 19.16 -5.19 -6.93
C MET A 103 19.20 -6.70 -6.91
N LYS A 104 19.98 -7.26 -5.97
CA LYS A 104 20.11 -8.71 -5.76
C LYS A 104 18.97 -9.22 -4.89
N THR A 105 18.37 -10.32 -5.32
CA THR A 105 17.32 -11.04 -4.59
C THR A 105 17.55 -12.54 -4.68
N ALA A 106 16.76 -13.34 -3.99
CA ALA A 106 16.86 -14.80 -4.07
C ALA A 106 16.70 -15.34 -5.50
N THR A 107 15.93 -14.67 -6.36
CA THR A 107 15.70 -15.05 -7.75
C THR A 107 16.48 -14.21 -8.77
N THR A 108 17.19 -13.18 -8.32
CA THR A 108 18.11 -12.36 -9.13
C THR A 108 19.47 -12.22 -8.43
N PRO A 109 20.24 -13.31 -8.28
CA PRO A 109 21.48 -13.34 -7.48
C PRO A 109 22.58 -12.43 -8.04
N TYR A 110 22.57 -12.17 -9.34
CA TYR A 110 23.52 -11.27 -10.02
C TYR A 110 22.99 -9.82 -10.17
N GLY A 111 21.78 -9.57 -9.64
CA GLY A 111 21.05 -8.32 -9.81
C GLY A 111 19.93 -8.43 -10.86
N ARG A 112 18.85 -7.64 -10.69
CA ARG A 112 17.78 -7.58 -11.68
C ARG A 112 18.28 -7.00 -13.00
N ASP A 113 18.14 -7.75 -14.07
CA ASP A 113 18.50 -7.37 -15.44
C ASP A 113 17.24 -7.04 -16.26
N ALA A 114 17.22 -5.89 -16.93
CA ALA A 114 16.04 -5.44 -17.69
C ALA A 114 15.67 -6.38 -18.86
N LYS A 115 16.66 -7.06 -19.48
CA LYS A 115 16.40 -7.96 -20.60
C LYS A 115 15.77 -9.28 -20.16
N LEU A 116 16.15 -9.77 -18.96
CA LEU A 116 15.67 -11.04 -18.43
C LEU A 116 14.42 -10.86 -17.56
N ASN A 117 14.36 -9.78 -16.77
CA ASN A 117 13.39 -9.62 -15.69
C ASN A 117 12.44 -8.44 -15.92
N GLY A 118 12.59 -7.69 -17.02
CA GLY A 118 11.85 -6.47 -17.27
C GLY A 118 12.19 -5.32 -16.33
N PHE A 119 11.55 -4.18 -16.55
CA PHE A 119 11.74 -2.96 -15.75
C PHE A 119 10.93 -2.97 -14.46
N PRO A 120 11.39 -2.25 -13.40
CA PRO A 120 10.62 -2.09 -12.18
C PRO A 120 9.28 -1.39 -12.42
N LEU A 121 8.23 -1.91 -11.77
CA LEU A 121 6.96 -1.22 -11.68
C LEU A 121 7.06 -0.08 -10.65
N VAL A 122 6.68 1.12 -11.04
CA VAL A 122 6.62 2.29 -10.15
C VAL A 122 5.16 2.70 -9.99
N LEU A 123 4.50 2.18 -8.94
CA LEU A 123 3.05 2.24 -8.79
C LEU A 123 2.53 3.67 -8.54
N ALA A 124 3.17 4.44 -7.66
CA ALA A 124 2.70 5.77 -7.28
C ALA A 124 2.52 6.74 -8.47
N PRO A 125 3.49 6.90 -9.40
CA PRO A 125 3.29 7.73 -10.58
C PRO A 125 2.19 7.21 -11.52
N MET A 126 1.98 5.90 -11.60
CA MET A 126 0.93 5.32 -12.44
C MET A 126 -0.46 5.73 -11.94
N ILE A 127 -0.73 5.55 -10.66
CA ILE A 127 -2.03 5.86 -10.08
C ILE A 127 -2.25 7.36 -9.89
N ALA A 128 -1.19 8.18 -9.89
CA ALA A 128 -1.29 9.63 -9.87
C ALA A 128 -1.95 10.23 -11.13
N GLN A 129 -2.05 9.46 -12.19
CA GLN A 129 -2.74 9.86 -13.43
C GLN A 129 -4.26 9.61 -13.38
N LEU A 130 -4.76 8.99 -12.31
CA LEU A 130 -6.17 8.64 -12.18
C LEU A 130 -6.90 9.72 -11.36
N ASP A 131 -7.93 10.31 -11.93
CA ASP A 131 -8.67 11.45 -11.37
C ASP A 131 -9.30 11.17 -9.99
N GLY A 132 -9.59 9.91 -9.68
CA GLY A 132 -10.14 9.51 -8.37
C GLY A 132 -9.10 9.43 -7.24
N THR A 133 -7.81 9.70 -7.53
CA THR A 133 -6.75 9.73 -6.51
C THR A 133 -6.64 11.12 -5.90
N ALA A 134 -7.22 11.32 -4.73
CA ALA A 134 -7.27 12.61 -4.05
C ALA A 134 -5.95 13.04 -3.40
N PHE A 135 -5.16 12.07 -2.92
CA PHE A 135 -3.86 12.33 -2.31
C PHE A 135 -2.91 11.18 -2.59
N ILE A 136 -1.72 11.52 -3.07
CA ILE A 136 -0.66 10.55 -3.30
C ILE A 136 0.67 11.11 -2.83
N THR A 137 1.45 10.28 -2.18
CA THR A 137 2.81 10.64 -1.76
C THR A 137 3.71 9.42 -1.66
N ARG A 138 4.99 9.64 -1.82
CA ARG A 138 6.04 8.65 -1.65
C ARG A 138 7.00 9.13 -0.59
N GLN A 139 7.20 8.35 0.46
CA GLN A 139 8.02 8.67 1.62
C GLN A 139 9.02 7.55 1.87
N SER A 140 10.04 7.81 2.68
CA SER A 140 10.97 6.80 3.18
C SER A 140 11.05 6.83 4.70
N VAL A 141 11.64 5.79 5.29
CA VAL A 141 11.76 5.66 6.76
C VAL A 141 13.19 5.41 7.22
N HIS A 142 14.17 5.61 6.34
CA HIS A 142 15.60 5.34 6.59
C HIS A 142 16.25 6.24 7.66
N THR A 143 15.60 7.34 8.05
CA THR A 143 16.06 8.24 9.13
C THR A 143 14.89 8.70 9.98
N ALA A 144 15.17 9.16 11.21
CA ALA A 144 14.14 9.70 12.09
C ALA A 144 13.39 10.93 11.48
N PRO A 145 14.04 11.88 10.80
CA PRO A 145 13.32 12.93 10.07
C PRO A 145 12.43 12.38 8.94
N ALA A 146 12.90 11.39 8.18
CA ALA A 146 12.11 10.74 7.12
C ALA A 146 10.87 10.04 7.71
N ALA A 147 11.03 9.28 8.78
CA ALA A 147 9.93 8.63 9.48
C ALA A 147 8.88 9.64 10.01
N ARG A 148 9.31 10.82 10.50
CA ARG A 148 8.38 11.89 10.89
C ARG A 148 7.59 12.44 9.70
N LYS A 149 8.21 12.58 8.52
CA LYS A 149 7.52 12.97 7.28
C LYS A 149 6.51 11.91 6.85
N ALA A 150 6.89 10.62 6.89
CA ALA A 150 5.99 9.52 6.59
C ALA A 150 4.77 9.51 7.53
N LYS A 151 4.99 9.70 8.84
CA LYS A 151 3.91 9.84 9.83
C LYS A 151 2.97 11.01 9.51
N ALA A 152 3.52 12.17 9.13
CA ALA A 152 2.73 13.33 8.73
C ALA A 152 1.91 13.07 7.45
N ALA A 153 2.50 12.35 6.48
CA ALA A 153 1.84 11.95 5.25
C ALA A 153 0.67 10.99 5.50
N ILE A 154 0.84 9.99 6.38
CA ILE A 154 -0.23 9.09 6.79
C ILE A 154 -1.37 9.87 7.47
N ARG A 155 -1.04 10.78 8.41
CA ARG A 155 -2.05 11.65 9.04
C ARG A 155 -2.85 12.41 7.98
N LYS A 156 -2.17 13.03 7.02
CA LYS A 156 -2.80 13.79 5.94
C LYS A 156 -3.72 12.91 5.08
N ALA A 157 -3.34 11.67 4.80
CA ALA A 157 -4.17 10.71 4.07
C ALA A 157 -5.50 10.45 4.79
N PHE A 158 -5.48 10.26 6.11
CA PHE A 158 -6.69 10.09 6.91
C PHE A 158 -7.53 11.38 6.99
N GLU A 159 -6.91 12.57 7.00
CA GLU A 159 -7.62 13.84 6.93
C GLU A 159 -8.36 14.02 5.60
N TYR A 160 -7.80 13.53 4.50
CA TYR A 160 -8.47 13.51 3.19
C TYR A 160 -9.62 12.51 3.17
N SER A 161 -9.43 11.32 3.73
CA SER A 161 -10.50 10.33 3.88
C SER A 161 -11.66 10.86 4.73
N GLN A 162 -11.37 11.62 5.80
CA GLN A 162 -12.40 12.27 6.61
C GLN A 162 -13.26 13.26 5.81
N LYS A 163 -12.65 13.93 4.82
CA LYS A 163 -13.34 14.87 3.93
C LYS A 163 -14.12 14.19 2.80
N GLY A 164 -13.97 12.89 2.61
CA GLY A 164 -14.67 12.14 1.58
C GLY A 164 -14.28 12.48 0.15
N ILE A 165 -13.05 12.96 -0.10
CA ILE A 165 -12.65 13.52 -1.40
C ILE A 165 -11.97 12.52 -2.35
N GLY A 166 -11.92 11.25 -2.00
CA GLY A 166 -11.38 10.19 -2.84
C GLY A 166 -10.27 9.37 -2.20
N LEU A 167 -9.59 8.55 -2.99
CA LEU A 167 -8.57 7.64 -2.53
C LEU A 167 -7.29 8.37 -2.12
N SER A 168 -6.77 8.01 -0.95
CA SER A 168 -5.46 8.48 -0.47
C SER A 168 -4.43 7.36 -0.48
N PHE A 169 -3.28 7.60 -1.09
CA PHE A 169 -2.21 6.62 -1.26
C PHE A 169 -0.89 7.12 -0.66
N VAL A 170 -0.32 6.33 0.23
CA VAL A 170 0.97 6.62 0.87
C VAL A 170 1.93 5.46 0.63
N GLU A 171 2.87 5.63 -0.28
CA GLU A 171 3.98 4.69 -0.49
C GLU A 171 5.08 4.96 0.53
N ILE A 172 5.49 3.92 1.25
CA ILE A 172 6.62 3.92 2.18
C ILE A 172 7.72 3.04 1.59
N VAL A 173 8.80 3.66 1.15
CA VAL A 173 10.01 2.96 0.71
C VAL A 173 10.81 2.54 1.94
N ALA A 174 11.00 1.24 2.10
CA ALA A 174 11.61 0.61 3.28
C ALA A 174 12.74 -0.37 2.90
N THR A 175 13.61 0.03 1.96
CA THR A 175 14.81 -0.73 1.53
C THR A 175 16.04 -0.34 2.33
#